data_a2eb921fed8757431aae4c18a24a0bdb
#
_entry.id   a2eb921fed8757431aae4c18a24a0bdb
#
_cell.length_a   1.000
_cell.length_b   1.000
_cell.length_c   1.000
_cell.angle_alpha   90.00
_cell.angle_beta   90.00
_cell.angle_gamma   90.00
#
_symmetry.space_group_name_H-M   'P 1'
#
loop_
_entity.id
_entity.type
_entity.pdbx_description
1 polymer ?
#
loop_
_entity_poly.entity_id
_entity_poly.type
_entity_poly.pdbx_seq_one_letter_code
_entity_poly.pdbx_strand_id
1 'polypeptide(L)'
;RAPKTRAIRYDNLRSATAEEGLICMLLREPELIADVKLPAEMFTVELFGRVLADLRQRLQAGRPVTLAALEADFTPEEMAHLSYIMSKDASAVSDEALTDYLRVIQEEYEGRSLTRSDESLRLLAEQMKQTKQYGG
;
A
#
# COMPACT_ATOMS: atom_id res chain seq x y z
N ARG A 1 -5.48 -19.86 -26.11
CA ARG A 1 -6.11 -19.32 -24.91
C ARG A 1 -5.20 -18.27 -24.26
N ALA A 2 -5.71 -17.08 -24.03
CA ALA A 2 -4.93 -16.05 -23.35
C ALA A 2 -4.61 -16.47 -21.92
N PRO A 3 -3.40 -16.24 -21.45
CA PRO A 3 -3.08 -16.51 -20.05
C PRO A 3 -4.00 -15.67 -19.15
N LYS A 4 -4.44 -16.28 -18.07
CA LYS A 4 -5.25 -15.56 -17.10
C LYS A 4 -4.39 -14.49 -16.43
N THR A 5 -4.77 -13.23 -16.62
CA THR A 5 -4.19 -12.15 -15.86
C THR A 5 -4.61 -12.32 -14.41
N ARG A 6 -3.64 -12.24 -13.50
CA ARG A 6 -3.97 -12.22 -12.08
C ARG A 6 -4.67 -10.91 -11.77
N ALA A 7 -5.90 -11.01 -11.29
CA ALA A 7 -6.60 -9.85 -10.77
C ALA A 7 -5.81 -9.28 -9.58
N ILE A 8 -5.72 -7.96 -9.50
CA ILE A 8 -5.12 -7.30 -8.34
C ILE A 8 -6.08 -7.51 -7.17
N ARG A 9 -5.61 -8.16 -6.10
CA ARG A 9 -6.44 -8.52 -4.96
C ARG A 9 -6.38 -7.47 -3.87
N TYR A 10 -7.56 -7.18 -3.32
CA TYR A 10 -7.72 -6.30 -2.18
C TYR A 10 -8.15 -7.14 -0.98
N ASP A 11 -7.20 -7.54 -0.16
CA ASP A 11 -7.48 -8.36 1.03
C ASP A 11 -8.02 -7.52 2.18
N ASN A 12 -7.59 -6.28 2.28
CA ASN A 12 -8.11 -5.32 3.27
C ASN A 12 -8.75 -4.16 2.51
N LEU A 13 -10.07 -4.21 2.37
CA LEU A 13 -10.79 -3.26 1.53
C LEU A 13 -10.67 -1.82 2.04
N ARG A 14 -10.72 -1.62 3.36
CA ARG A 14 -10.61 -0.27 3.94
C ARG A 14 -9.26 0.36 3.62
N SER A 15 -8.18 -0.37 3.84
CA SER A 15 -6.84 0.12 3.54
C SER A 15 -6.65 0.27 2.03
N ALA A 16 -7.07 -0.74 1.25
CA ALA A 16 -6.90 -0.71 -0.20
C ALA A 16 -7.62 0.47 -0.85
N THR A 17 -8.79 0.83 -0.37
CA THR A 17 -9.54 2.00 -0.87
C THR A 17 -8.79 3.30 -0.61
N ALA A 18 -8.21 3.43 0.60
CA ALA A 18 -7.39 4.59 0.93
C ALA A 18 -6.09 4.62 0.11
N GLU A 19 -5.46 3.46 -0.06
CA GLU A 19 -4.24 3.32 -0.87
C GLU A 19 -4.51 3.74 -2.31
N GLU A 20 -5.62 3.26 -2.87
CA GLU A 20 -6.05 3.60 -4.23
C GLU A 20 -6.25 5.10 -4.40
N GLY A 21 -6.97 5.72 -3.45
CA GLY A 21 -7.20 7.17 -3.47
C GLY A 21 -5.90 7.94 -3.37
N LEU A 22 -4.98 7.50 -2.51
CA LEU A 22 -3.68 8.15 -2.36
C LEU A 22 -2.86 8.06 -3.63
N ILE A 23 -2.76 6.89 -4.24
CA ILE A 23 -2.00 6.71 -5.49
C ILE A 23 -2.57 7.60 -6.60
N CYS A 24 -3.90 7.64 -6.74
CA CYS A 24 -4.53 8.51 -7.73
C CYS A 24 -4.18 9.98 -7.49
N MET A 25 -4.21 10.41 -6.23
CA MET A 25 -3.87 11.78 -5.86
C MET A 25 -2.43 12.12 -6.20
N LEU A 26 -1.49 11.22 -5.88
CA LEU A 26 -0.07 11.43 -6.15
C LEU A 26 0.24 11.47 -7.66
N LEU A 27 -0.49 10.69 -8.46
CA LEU A 27 -0.32 10.71 -9.90
C LEU A 27 -0.87 11.98 -10.53
N ARG A 28 -1.89 12.60 -9.91
CA ARG A 28 -2.43 13.88 -10.36
C ARG A 28 -1.61 15.07 -9.92
N GLU A 29 -1.05 15.00 -8.71
CA GLU A 29 -0.27 16.07 -8.10
C GLU A 29 1.03 15.50 -7.54
N PRO A 30 2.03 15.26 -8.42
CA PRO A 30 3.27 14.59 -8.00
C PRO A 30 4.07 15.32 -6.92
N GLU A 31 3.90 16.61 -6.78
CA GLU A 31 4.56 17.37 -5.71
C GLU A 31 4.15 16.91 -4.32
N LEU A 32 2.99 16.28 -4.18
CA LEU A 32 2.52 15.75 -2.90
C LEU A 32 3.34 14.54 -2.44
N ILE A 33 4.09 13.89 -3.34
CA ILE A 33 4.92 12.74 -2.99
C ILE A 33 5.87 13.07 -1.86
N ALA A 34 6.43 14.28 -1.87
CA ALA A 34 7.36 14.74 -0.83
C ALA A 34 6.70 14.82 0.56
N ASP A 35 5.37 15.01 0.59
CA ASP A 35 4.63 15.13 1.84
C ASP A 35 4.20 13.79 2.42
N VAL A 36 4.32 12.71 1.65
CA VAL A 36 3.94 11.36 2.09
C VAL A 36 5.13 10.72 2.79
N LYS A 37 5.02 10.52 4.09
CA LYS A 37 6.10 9.98 4.93
C LYS A 37 5.93 8.49 5.24
N LEU A 38 4.80 7.89 4.87
CA LEU A 38 4.54 6.47 5.12
C LEU A 38 5.54 5.58 4.39
N PRO A 39 6.07 4.54 5.05
CA PRO A 39 6.82 3.51 4.33
C PRO A 39 5.90 2.74 3.38
N ALA A 40 6.43 2.34 2.23
CA ALA A 40 5.66 1.58 1.25
C ALA A 40 5.14 0.24 1.79
N GLU A 41 5.83 -0.33 2.77
CA GLU A 41 5.45 -1.59 3.41
C GLU A 41 4.15 -1.51 4.21
N MET A 42 3.66 -0.33 4.51
CA MET A 42 2.35 -0.16 5.16
C MET A 42 1.19 -0.48 4.23
N PHE A 43 1.43 -0.51 2.93
CA PHE A 43 0.39 -0.77 1.94
C PHE A 43 0.04 -2.25 1.91
N THR A 44 -1.26 -2.55 1.81
CA THR A 44 -1.75 -3.94 1.71
C THR A 44 -1.75 -4.43 0.27
N VAL A 45 -1.88 -3.52 -0.70
CA VAL A 45 -1.84 -3.85 -2.12
C VAL A 45 -0.39 -3.68 -2.58
N GLU A 46 0.26 -4.78 -2.89
CA GLU A 46 1.68 -4.77 -3.28
C GLU A 46 1.95 -3.78 -4.42
N LEU A 47 1.08 -3.76 -5.42
CA LEU A 47 1.21 -2.85 -6.55
C LEU A 47 1.32 -1.40 -6.09
N PHE A 48 0.44 -0.98 -5.19
CA PHE A 48 0.41 0.41 -4.73
C PHE A 48 1.65 0.77 -3.91
N GLY A 49 2.15 -0.15 -3.11
CA GLY A 49 3.41 0.06 -2.40
C GLY A 49 4.59 0.23 -3.35
N ARG A 50 4.64 -0.58 -4.41
CA ARG A 50 5.68 -0.48 -5.44
C ARG A 50 5.57 0.82 -6.22
N VAL A 51 4.36 1.26 -6.51
CA VAL A 51 4.14 2.55 -7.19
C VAL A 51 4.66 3.69 -6.31
N LEU A 52 4.34 3.70 -5.03
CA LEU A 52 4.84 4.73 -4.12
C LEU A 52 6.36 4.76 -4.08
N ALA A 53 6.99 3.60 -3.96
CA ALA A 53 8.45 3.50 -3.94
C ALA A 53 9.06 4.01 -5.25
N ASP A 54 8.46 3.66 -6.37
CA ASP A 54 8.92 4.10 -7.69
C ASP A 54 8.77 5.62 -7.87
N LEU A 55 7.63 6.17 -7.45
CA LEU A 55 7.40 7.62 -7.52
C LEU A 55 8.41 8.39 -6.68
N ARG A 56 8.71 7.90 -5.48
CA ARG A 56 9.72 8.52 -4.62
C ARG A 56 11.10 8.50 -5.26
N GLN A 57 11.48 7.37 -5.83
CA GLN A 57 12.79 7.24 -6.49
C GLN A 57 12.89 8.19 -7.68
N ARG A 58 11.84 8.26 -8.48
CA ARG A 58 11.80 9.15 -9.65
C ARG A 58 11.89 10.60 -9.25
N LEU A 59 11.15 10.98 -8.21
CA LEU A 59 11.18 12.37 -7.72
C LEU A 59 12.58 12.76 -7.25
N GLN A 60 13.24 11.89 -6.49
CA GLN A 60 14.60 12.13 -6.01
C GLN A 60 15.62 12.22 -7.15
N ALA A 61 15.40 11.45 -8.21
CA ALA A 61 16.30 11.42 -9.36
C ALA A 61 15.98 12.49 -10.40
N GLY A 62 14.95 13.30 -10.18
CA GLY A 62 14.50 14.30 -11.15
C GLY A 62 13.91 13.70 -12.42
N ARG A 63 13.39 12.47 -12.34
CA ARG A 63 12.78 11.76 -13.45
C ARG A 63 11.27 12.02 -13.51
N PRO A 64 10.65 11.85 -14.69
CA PRO A 64 9.19 12.05 -14.80
C PRO A 64 8.40 11.14 -13.87
N VAL A 65 7.34 11.68 -13.25
CA VAL A 65 6.45 10.98 -12.32
C VAL A 65 5.02 10.91 -12.87
N THR A 66 4.89 10.81 -14.18
CA THR A 66 3.59 10.65 -14.85
C THR A 66 3.19 9.18 -14.91
N LEU A 67 1.88 8.92 -15.08
CA LEU A 67 1.39 7.56 -15.27
C LEU A 67 2.11 6.88 -16.44
N ALA A 68 2.27 7.57 -17.56
CA ALA A 68 2.95 7.03 -18.74
C ALA A 68 4.39 6.62 -18.45
N ALA A 69 5.09 7.37 -17.61
CA ALA A 69 6.48 7.07 -17.26
C ALA A 69 6.62 5.76 -16.49
N LEU A 70 5.58 5.34 -15.78
CA LEU A 70 5.60 4.10 -15.01
C LEU A 70 5.62 2.84 -15.88
N GLU A 71 5.27 2.94 -17.15
CA GLU A 71 5.27 1.79 -18.08
C GLU A 71 6.62 1.06 -18.12
N ALA A 72 7.71 1.77 -17.87
CA ALA A 72 9.04 1.18 -17.87
C ALA A 72 9.24 0.16 -16.74
N ASP A 73 8.52 0.31 -15.63
CA ASP A 73 8.75 -0.45 -14.41
C ASP A 73 7.59 -1.37 -14.00
N PHE A 74 6.47 -1.30 -14.71
CA PHE A 74 5.26 -2.06 -14.39
C PHE A 74 4.75 -2.83 -15.60
N THR A 75 4.10 -3.96 -15.32
CA THR A 75 3.56 -4.80 -16.39
C THR A 75 2.33 -4.16 -17.06
N PRO A 76 1.95 -4.59 -18.26
CA PRO A 76 0.74 -4.08 -18.89
C PRO A 76 -0.53 -4.28 -18.04
N GLU A 77 -0.62 -5.39 -17.31
CA GLU A 77 -1.75 -5.67 -16.42
C GLU A 77 -1.77 -4.70 -15.26
N GLU A 78 -0.61 -4.41 -14.69
CA GLU A 78 -0.47 -3.44 -13.61
C GLU A 78 -0.82 -2.04 -14.10
N MET A 79 -0.33 -1.66 -15.27
CA MET A 79 -0.65 -0.37 -15.88
C MET A 79 -2.13 -0.24 -16.19
N ALA A 80 -2.77 -1.32 -16.65
CA ALA A 80 -4.22 -1.34 -16.89
C ALA A 80 -5.00 -1.09 -15.59
N HIS A 81 -4.56 -1.69 -14.49
CA HIS A 81 -5.20 -1.47 -13.19
C HIS A 81 -5.05 -0.02 -12.73
N LEU A 82 -3.86 0.54 -12.87
CA LEU A 82 -3.60 1.94 -12.51
C LEU A 82 -4.46 2.89 -13.36
N SER A 83 -4.56 2.64 -14.65
CA SER A 83 -5.43 3.42 -15.53
C SER A 83 -6.89 3.31 -15.13
N TYR A 84 -7.32 2.12 -14.76
CA TYR A 84 -8.69 1.88 -14.31
C TYR A 84 -9.02 2.69 -13.06
N ILE A 85 -8.17 2.63 -12.03
CA ILE A 85 -8.44 3.38 -10.78
C ILE A 85 -8.42 4.88 -11.02
N MET A 86 -7.55 5.36 -11.89
CA MET A 86 -7.51 6.78 -12.25
C MET A 86 -8.79 7.21 -12.96
N SER A 87 -9.34 6.36 -13.81
CA SER A 87 -10.55 6.69 -14.58
C SER A 87 -11.81 6.74 -13.72
N LYS A 88 -11.89 5.90 -12.69
CA LYS A 88 -13.06 5.85 -11.82
C LYS A 88 -13.00 6.83 -10.64
N ASP A 89 -11.81 7.30 -10.30
CA ASP A 89 -11.64 8.20 -9.14
C ASP A 89 -12.02 9.62 -9.51
N ALA A 90 -13.11 10.10 -8.93
CA ALA A 90 -13.62 11.46 -9.12
C ALA A 90 -13.26 12.38 -7.95
N SER A 91 -12.45 11.91 -7.00
CA SER A 91 -12.11 12.66 -5.80
C SER A 91 -11.26 13.87 -6.13
N ALA A 92 -11.60 15.00 -5.51
CA ALA A 92 -10.78 16.20 -5.63
C ALA A 92 -9.50 16.04 -4.83
N VAL A 93 -8.41 16.59 -5.34
CA VAL A 93 -7.16 16.67 -4.58
C VAL A 93 -7.34 17.71 -3.48
N SER A 94 -7.12 17.32 -2.22
CA SER A 94 -7.21 18.22 -1.08
C SER A 94 -6.32 17.74 0.05
N ASP A 95 -5.91 18.67 0.92
CA ASP A 95 -5.12 18.32 2.09
C ASP A 95 -5.89 17.43 3.05
N GLU A 96 -7.21 17.64 3.15
CA GLU A 96 -8.08 16.82 3.99
C GLU A 96 -8.14 15.38 3.49
N ALA A 97 -8.31 15.19 2.19
CA ALA A 97 -8.33 13.85 1.60
C ALA A 97 -6.98 13.16 1.77
N LEU A 98 -5.89 13.88 1.55
CA LEU A 98 -4.55 13.33 1.75
C LEU A 98 -4.36 12.86 3.18
N THR A 99 -4.67 13.71 4.15
CA THR A 99 -4.56 13.38 5.57
C THR A 99 -5.41 12.16 5.93
N ASP A 100 -6.62 12.10 5.39
CA ASP A 100 -7.54 10.99 5.66
C ASP A 100 -7.02 9.66 5.12
N TYR A 101 -6.52 9.65 3.89
CA TYR A 101 -5.94 8.44 3.30
C TYR A 101 -4.75 7.95 4.11
N LEU A 102 -3.84 8.85 4.47
CA LEU A 102 -2.66 8.51 5.26
C LEU A 102 -3.05 7.95 6.63
N ARG A 103 -4.04 8.55 7.27
CA ARG A 103 -4.55 8.10 8.57
C ARG A 103 -5.13 6.70 8.49
N VAL A 104 -5.95 6.43 7.49
CA VAL A 104 -6.58 5.11 7.33
C VAL A 104 -5.52 4.02 7.09
N ILE A 105 -4.56 4.28 6.21
CA ILE A 105 -3.50 3.32 5.92
C ILE A 105 -2.71 3.02 7.19
N GLN A 106 -2.37 4.04 7.95
CA GLN A 106 -1.60 3.89 9.19
C GLN A 106 -2.39 3.12 10.24
N GLU A 107 -3.67 3.45 10.45
CA GLU A 107 -4.53 2.75 11.40
C GLU A 107 -4.63 1.26 11.07
N GLU A 108 -4.83 0.92 9.80
CA GLU A 108 -4.94 -0.46 9.37
C GLU A 108 -3.63 -1.22 9.53
N TYR A 109 -2.51 -0.55 9.26
CA TYR A 109 -1.19 -1.14 9.47
C TYR A 109 -0.95 -1.42 10.96
N GLU A 110 -1.26 -0.47 11.83
CA GLU A 110 -1.11 -0.63 13.27
C GLU A 110 -1.98 -1.76 13.80
N GLY A 111 -3.21 -1.87 13.31
CA GLY A 111 -4.11 -2.97 13.68
C GLY A 111 -3.53 -4.34 13.32
N ARG A 112 -2.95 -4.48 12.14
CA ARG A 112 -2.29 -5.72 11.73
C ARG A 112 -1.07 -6.04 12.60
N SER A 113 -0.27 -5.02 12.91
CA SER A 113 0.92 -5.17 13.74
C SER A 113 0.57 -5.63 15.16
N LEU A 114 -0.49 -5.05 15.74
CA LEU A 114 -0.99 -5.45 17.05
C LEU A 114 -1.47 -6.90 17.05
N THR A 115 -2.20 -7.31 16.03
CA THR A 115 -2.68 -8.69 15.90
C THR A 115 -1.53 -9.68 15.84
N ARG A 116 -0.49 -9.37 15.06
CA ARG A 116 0.72 -10.19 14.99
C ARG A 116 1.44 -10.27 16.32
N SER A 117 1.53 -9.17 17.03
CA SER A 117 2.16 -9.14 18.36
C SER A 117 1.41 -10.02 19.35
N ASP A 118 0.07 -9.95 19.34
CA ASP A 118 -0.76 -10.77 20.20
C ASP A 118 -0.58 -12.28 19.91
N GLU A 119 -0.54 -12.65 18.65
CA GLU A 119 -0.30 -14.04 18.25
C GLU A 119 1.07 -14.52 18.69
N SER A 120 2.10 -13.69 18.50
CA SER A 120 3.46 -14.02 18.92
C SER A 120 3.54 -14.22 20.43
N LEU A 121 2.89 -13.36 21.20
CA LEU A 121 2.85 -13.47 22.66
C LEU A 121 2.13 -14.72 23.11
N ARG A 122 1.03 -15.08 22.45
CA ARG A 122 0.30 -16.33 22.76
C ARG A 122 1.16 -17.56 22.54
N LEU A 123 1.84 -17.62 21.38
CA LEU A 123 2.72 -18.74 21.05
C LEU A 123 3.86 -18.84 22.05
N LEU A 124 4.45 -17.73 22.44
CA LEU A 124 5.51 -17.71 23.44
C LEU A 124 5.00 -18.21 24.79
N ALA A 125 3.81 -17.77 25.22
CA ALA A 125 3.21 -18.21 26.48
C ALA A 125 2.94 -19.72 26.48
N GLU A 126 2.48 -20.28 25.36
CA GLU A 126 2.27 -21.72 25.22
C GLU A 126 3.57 -22.50 25.33
N GLN A 127 4.64 -22.01 24.67
CA GLN A 127 5.96 -22.63 24.75
C GLN A 127 6.50 -22.61 26.17
N MET A 128 6.31 -21.51 26.88
CA MET A 128 6.73 -21.42 28.28
C MET A 128 5.97 -22.39 29.18
N LYS A 129 4.68 -22.59 28.97
CA LYS A 129 3.88 -23.60 29.70
C LYS A 129 4.40 -24.99 29.45
N GLN A 130 4.69 -25.36 28.23
CA GLN A 130 5.22 -26.68 27.87
C GLN A 130 6.57 -26.91 28.54
N THR A 131 7.44 -25.91 28.53
CA THR A 131 8.74 -26.00 29.19
C THR A 131 8.60 -26.23 30.68
N LYS A 132 7.66 -25.57 31.35
CA LYS A 132 7.38 -25.77 32.75
C LYS A 132 6.88 -27.18 33.06
N GLN A 133 6.05 -27.74 32.18
CA GLN A 133 5.54 -29.12 32.37
C GLN A 133 6.63 -30.17 32.28
N TYR A 134 7.61 -29.95 31.39
CA TYR A 134 8.70 -30.90 31.19
C TYR A 134 9.91 -30.64 32.09
N GLY A 135 10.03 -29.40 32.60
CA GLY A 135 11.12 -29.02 33.46
C GLY A 135 10.89 -29.24 34.95
N GLY A 136 9.83 -29.91 35.28
CA GLY A 136 9.32 -30.15 36.63
C GLY A 136 10.28 -30.66 37.67
#